data_bb3b621ab6a4766d69d25b267beb631b
#
_entry.id   bb3b621ab6a4766d69d25b267beb631b
#
_cell.length_a   1.000
_cell.length_b   1.000
_cell.length_c   1.000
_cell.angle_alpha   90.00
_cell.angle_beta   90.00
_cell.angle_gamma   90.00
#
_symmetry.space_group_name_H-M   'P 1'
#
loop_
_entity.id
_entity.type
_entity.pdbx_description
1 polymer ?
#
loop_
_entity_poly.entity_id
_entity_poly.type
_entity_poly.pdbx_seq_one_letter_code
_entity_poly.pdbx_strand_id
1 'polypeptide(L)'
;DGKTIVGKGRAIGANKINALKALPKNTTIHVQPFVATGDDDVIYLSADQEEDFYVAQANADLDHLNQFVQDRVELRVGEEYTQEAADLIDYMDVSPMQIMSVSAALIPFLEHDDANRALMGSNMQRQAVPLLRPQAPVVGTGIESRVARDSGQLVLSEVAGVVTSVTGREIIVTDEDGEDHLHSVIKFSRTNQGTCF
;
A
#
# COMPACT_ATOMS: atom_id res chain seq x y z
N ASP A 1 -4.99 -2.21 -42.13
CA ASP A 1 -4.54 -0.82 -42.35
C ASP A 1 -3.30 -0.46 -41.55
N GLY A 2 -2.32 -1.28 -41.30
CA GLY A 2 -0.95 -1.00 -40.84
C GLY A 2 -0.65 0.24 -39.94
N LYS A 3 -1.66 0.82 -39.31
CA LYS A 3 -1.48 2.03 -38.48
C LYS A 3 -1.01 1.63 -37.08
N THR A 4 0.21 2.04 -36.73
CA THR A 4 0.74 1.84 -35.39
C THR A 4 -0.05 2.63 -34.35
N ILE A 5 -0.69 1.97 -33.39
CA ILE A 5 -1.43 2.60 -32.29
C ILE A 5 -0.44 3.00 -31.18
N VAL A 6 0.46 2.10 -30.82
CA VAL A 6 1.53 2.32 -29.83
C VAL A 6 2.83 1.75 -30.38
N GLY A 7 3.94 2.48 -30.27
CA GLY A 7 5.26 2.01 -30.68
C GLY A 7 5.81 0.97 -29.69
N LYS A 8 6.62 0.02 -30.20
CA LYS A 8 7.31 -0.98 -29.36
C LYS A 8 8.11 -0.28 -28.25
N GLY A 9 8.02 -0.77 -27.03
CA GLY A 9 8.73 -0.24 -25.86
C GLY A 9 8.21 1.12 -25.34
N ARG A 10 7.01 1.56 -25.73
CA ARG A 10 6.40 2.77 -25.21
C ARG A 10 5.21 2.46 -24.30
N ALA A 11 5.10 3.19 -23.21
CA ALA A 11 3.96 3.08 -22.31
C ALA A 11 2.62 3.37 -23.03
N ILE A 12 1.59 2.65 -22.62
CA ILE A 12 0.22 2.81 -23.14
C ILE A 12 -0.44 3.94 -22.36
N GLY A 13 -0.42 5.15 -22.89
CA GLY A 13 -1.09 6.29 -22.25
C GLY A 13 -2.61 6.23 -22.37
N ALA A 14 -3.31 6.91 -21.45
CA ALA A 14 -4.78 6.93 -21.36
C ALA A 14 -5.47 7.30 -22.70
N ASN A 15 -4.87 8.19 -23.50
CA ASN A 15 -5.36 8.59 -24.80
C ASN A 15 -5.36 7.47 -25.87
N LYS A 16 -4.64 6.37 -25.63
CA LYS A 16 -4.57 5.22 -26.54
C LYS A 16 -5.52 4.08 -26.14
N ILE A 17 -6.06 4.11 -24.93
CA ILE A 17 -6.95 3.06 -24.40
C ILE A 17 -8.19 2.88 -25.30
N ASN A 18 -8.81 3.96 -25.75
CA ASN A 18 -9.99 3.89 -26.61
C ASN A 18 -9.68 3.25 -27.98
N ALA A 19 -8.50 3.53 -28.53
CA ALA A 19 -8.05 2.91 -29.79
C ALA A 19 -7.76 1.42 -29.61
N LEU A 20 -7.22 1.01 -28.46
CA LEU A 20 -6.99 -0.40 -28.12
C LEU A 20 -8.30 -1.15 -27.86
N LYS A 21 -9.27 -0.53 -27.15
CA LYS A 21 -10.61 -1.10 -26.94
C LYS A 21 -11.40 -1.31 -28.24
N ALA A 22 -11.09 -0.57 -29.28
CA ALA A 22 -11.72 -0.71 -30.61
C ALA A 22 -11.18 -1.89 -31.44
N LEU A 23 -10.12 -2.56 -30.96
CA LEU A 23 -9.58 -3.75 -31.62
C LEU A 23 -10.54 -4.95 -31.49
N PRO A 24 -10.48 -5.92 -32.44
CA PRO A 24 -11.25 -7.15 -32.34
C PRO A 24 -10.96 -7.89 -31.02
N LYS A 25 -12.00 -8.47 -30.38
CA LYS A 25 -11.88 -9.15 -29.08
C LYS A 25 -10.84 -10.27 -29.03
N ASN A 26 -10.44 -10.82 -30.17
CA ASN A 26 -9.46 -11.90 -30.29
C ASN A 26 -8.04 -11.38 -30.61
N THR A 27 -7.80 -10.07 -30.50
CA THR A 27 -6.47 -9.50 -30.75
C THR A 27 -5.60 -9.70 -29.52
N THR A 28 -4.52 -10.46 -29.63
CA THR A 28 -3.52 -10.62 -28.59
C THR A 28 -2.52 -9.48 -28.67
N ILE A 29 -2.28 -8.82 -27.55
CA ILE A 29 -1.30 -7.73 -27.43
C ILE A 29 -0.24 -8.20 -26.43
N HIS A 30 1.01 -8.30 -26.88
CA HIS A 30 2.13 -8.57 -25.98
C HIS A 30 2.55 -7.25 -25.31
N VAL A 31 2.45 -7.19 -23.99
CA VAL A 31 2.92 -6.07 -23.17
C VAL A 31 4.10 -6.54 -22.32
N GLN A 32 5.04 -5.64 -22.09
CA GLN A 32 6.08 -5.91 -21.10
C GLN A 32 5.47 -5.68 -19.71
N PRO A 33 5.61 -6.64 -18.79
CA PRO A 33 5.15 -6.44 -17.42
C PRO A 33 5.93 -5.28 -16.76
N PHE A 34 5.27 -4.58 -15.88
CA PHE A 34 5.89 -3.53 -15.05
C PHE A 34 5.28 -3.57 -13.65
N VAL A 35 6.06 -3.14 -12.67
CA VAL A 35 5.60 -3.08 -11.28
C VAL A 35 4.83 -1.76 -11.07
N ALA A 36 3.55 -1.87 -10.73
CA ALA A 36 2.75 -0.72 -10.34
C ALA A 36 3.21 -0.23 -8.95
N THR A 37 3.46 1.07 -8.81
CA THR A 37 4.02 1.67 -7.58
C THR A 37 3.09 2.72 -6.96
N GLY A 38 1.85 2.79 -7.40
CA GLY A 38 0.84 3.66 -6.81
C GLY A 38 0.37 3.18 -5.44
N ASP A 39 -0.04 4.08 -4.58
CA ASP A 39 -0.60 3.71 -3.26
C ASP A 39 -1.86 2.83 -3.38
N ASP A 40 -2.64 3.03 -4.45
CA ASP A 40 -3.85 2.25 -4.74
C ASP A 40 -3.56 0.90 -5.42
N ASP A 41 -2.32 0.69 -5.88
CA ASP A 41 -1.90 -0.55 -6.56
C ASP A 41 -1.41 -1.62 -5.58
N VAL A 42 -1.35 -1.32 -4.28
CA VAL A 42 -0.94 -2.26 -3.25
C VAL A 42 -2.06 -3.25 -2.96
N ILE A 43 -1.77 -4.54 -3.12
CA ILE A 43 -2.69 -5.64 -2.88
C ILE A 43 -2.29 -6.35 -1.59
N TYR A 44 -3.26 -6.61 -0.72
CA TYR A 44 -3.08 -7.38 0.50
C TYR A 44 -3.54 -8.82 0.26
N LEU A 45 -2.63 -9.75 0.42
CA LEU A 45 -2.90 -11.18 0.30
C LEU A 45 -2.76 -11.85 1.67
N SER A 46 -3.58 -12.83 1.93
CA SER A 46 -3.36 -13.77 3.04
C SER A 46 -2.31 -14.82 2.64
N ALA A 47 -1.71 -15.49 3.62
CA ALA A 47 -0.65 -16.46 3.36
C ALA A 47 -1.09 -17.60 2.42
N ASP A 48 -2.32 -18.08 2.56
CA ASP A 48 -2.92 -19.11 1.72
C ASP A 48 -3.13 -18.65 0.28
N GLN A 49 -3.45 -17.38 0.07
CA GLN A 49 -3.59 -16.80 -1.27
C GLN A 49 -2.23 -16.56 -1.94
N GLU A 50 -1.23 -16.18 -1.16
CA GLU A 50 0.11 -15.90 -1.66
C GLU A 50 0.81 -17.16 -2.21
N GLU A 51 0.51 -18.34 -1.67
CA GLU A 51 1.10 -19.61 -2.11
C GLU A 51 0.86 -19.92 -3.60
N ASP A 52 -0.20 -19.39 -4.19
CA ASP A 52 -0.57 -19.59 -5.58
C ASP A 52 0.18 -18.67 -6.57
N PHE A 53 0.94 -17.68 -6.07
CA PHE A 53 1.54 -16.61 -6.88
C PHE A 53 3.08 -16.62 -6.84
N TYR A 54 3.65 -16.10 -7.92
CA TYR A 54 5.08 -15.81 -8.05
C TYR A 54 5.37 -14.41 -7.52
N VAL A 55 5.98 -14.33 -6.34
CA VAL A 55 6.23 -13.06 -5.65
C VAL A 55 7.71 -12.71 -5.68
N ALA A 56 8.07 -11.65 -6.40
CA ALA A 56 9.45 -11.16 -6.46
C ALA A 56 9.86 -10.48 -5.16
N GLN A 57 11.14 -10.57 -4.83
CA GLN A 57 11.72 -9.91 -3.66
C GLN A 57 11.74 -8.38 -3.87
N ALA A 58 11.52 -7.63 -2.78
CA ALA A 58 11.51 -6.16 -2.80
C ALA A 58 12.86 -5.51 -3.19
N ASN A 59 13.95 -6.27 -3.13
CA ASN A 59 15.28 -5.81 -3.49
C ASN A 59 15.63 -6.02 -4.98
N ALA A 60 14.70 -6.55 -5.78
CA ALA A 60 14.91 -6.71 -7.22
C ALA A 60 15.04 -5.35 -7.90
N ASP A 61 16.06 -5.20 -8.76
CA ASP A 61 16.32 -3.94 -9.44
C ASP A 61 15.26 -3.66 -10.52
N LEU A 62 14.69 -2.46 -10.47
CA LEU A 62 13.75 -1.94 -11.45
C LEU A 62 14.39 -0.81 -12.26
N ASP A 63 14.03 -0.71 -13.52
CA ASP A 63 14.42 0.41 -14.38
C ASP A 63 13.50 1.65 -14.16
N HIS A 64 13.74 2.71 -14.94
CA HIS A 64 12.94 3.95 -14.88
C HIS A 64 11.49 3.79 -15.37
N LEU A 65 11.13 2.64 -15.96
CA LEU A 65 9.77 2.26 -16.36
C LEU A 65 9.15 1.25 -15.40
N ASN A 66 9.76 1.03 -14.25
CA ASN A 66 9.38 0.02 -13.27
C ASN A 66 9.36 -1.41 -13.84
N GLN A 67 10.26 -1.72 -14.76
CA GLN A 67 10.44 -3.05 -15.31
C GLN A 67 11.67 -3.70 -14.68
N PHE A 68 11.65 -5.01 -14.51
CA PHE A 68 12.80 -5.75 -14.00
C PHE A 68 13.99 -5.61 -14.95
N VAL A 69 15.15 -5.27 -14.41
CA VAL A 69 16.41 -5.13 -15.17
C VAL A 69 16.97 -6.49 -15.56
N GLN A 70 16.74 -7.49 -14.71
CA GLN A 70 17.25 -8.84 -14.90
C GLN A 70 16.21 -9.71 -15.62
N ASP A 71 16.66 -10.55 -16.57
CA ASP A 71 15.79 -11.50 -17.27
C ASP A 71 15.27 -12.61 -16.33
N ARG A 72 16.04 -12.94 -15.30
CA ARG A 72 15.66 -13.87 -14.23
C ARG A 72 15.75 -13.18 -12.88
N VAL A 73 14.68 -13.27 -12.12
CA VAL A 73 14.51 -12.57 -10.85
C VAL A 73 14.32 -13.60 -9.73
N GLU A 74 14.89 -13.33 -8.58
CA GLU A 74 14.65 -14.11 -7.38
C GLU A 74 13.23 -13.87 -6.88
N LEU A 75 12.53 -14.97 -6.66
CA LEU A 75 11.13 -14.96 -6.26
C LEU A 75 10.82 -16.07 -5.27
N ARG A 76 9.69 -15.93 -4.62
CA ARG A 76 9.09 -16.90 -3.72
C ARG A 76 7.85 -17.51 -4.36
N VAL A 77 7.73 -18.83 -4.28
CA VAL A 77 6.52 -19.59 -4.67
C VAL A 77 6.22 -20.56 -3.53
N GLY A 78 5.13 -20.30 -2.82
CA GLY A 78 4.84 -21.07 -1.61
C GLY A 78 6.01 -21.02 -0.61
N GLU A 79 6.57 -22.17 -0.29
CA GLU A 79 7.72 -22.29 0.64
C GLU A 79 9.10 -22.26 -0.04
N GLU A 80 9.14 -22.26 -1.38
CA GLU A 80 10.40 -22.36 -2.12
C GLU A 80 10.86 -20.99 -2.65
N TYR A 81 12.18 -20.78 -2.64
CA TYR A 81 12.84 -19.63 -3.26
C TYR A 81 13.52 -20.10 -4.54
N THR A 82 13.13 -19.52 -5.66
CA THR A 82 13.65 -19.88 -6.99
C THR A 82 14.01 -18.66 -7.81
N GLN A 83 14.60 -18.86 -8.97
CA GLN A 83 14.85 -17.81 -9.96
C GLN A 83 14.10 -18.15 -11.23
N GLU A 84 13.13 -17.31 -11.60
CA GLU A 84 12.32 -17.49 -12.79
C GLU A 84 12.37 -16.26 -13.71
N ALA A 85 11.80 -16.42 -14.91
CA ALA A 85 11.73 -15.33 -15.87
C ALA A 85 10.84 -14.20 -15.36
N ALA A 86 11.24 -12.95 -15.60
CA ALA A 86 10.49 -11.76 -15.18
C ALA A 86 9.03 -11.74 -15.67
N ASP A 87 8.74 -12.39 -16.79
CA ASP A 87 7.38 -12.46 -17.36
C ASP A 87 6.40 -13.33 -16.55
N LEU A 88 6.91 -14.18 -15.64
CA LEU A 88 6.11 -15.07 -14.81
C LEU A 88 5.74 -14.46 -13.46
N ILE A 89 6.29 -13.30 -13.12
CA ILE A 89 6.09 -12.66 -11.83
C ILE A 89 4.71 -12.04 -11.78
N ASP A 90 3.92 -12.41 -10.76
CA ASP A 90 2.59 -11.88 -10.52
C ASP A 90 2.64 -10.63 -9.63
N TYR A 91 3.45 -10.68 -8.57
CA TYR A 91 3.57 -9.61 -7.57
C TYR A 91 5.01 -9.37 -7.16
N MET A 92 5.25 -8.24 -6.54
CA MET A 92 6.53 -7.89 -5.93
C MET A 92 6.28 -7.40 -4.51
N ASP A 93 7.10 -7.81 -3.56
CA ASP A 93 7.07 -7.31 -2.20
C ASP A 93 7.25 -5.78 -2.19
N VAL A 94 6.48 -5.09 -1.35
CA VAL A 94 6.50 -3.62 -1.30
C VAL A 94 7.82 -3.08 -0.76
N SER A 95 8.39 -3.75 0.25
CA SER A 95 9.63 -3.31 0.91
C SER A 95 10.31 -4.45 1.64
N PRO A 96 11.67 -4.49 1.69
CA PRO A 96 12.41 -5.39 2.55
C PRO A 96 12.09 -5.22 4.05
N MET A 97 11.55 -4.06 4.43
CA MET A 97 11.18 -3.75 5.82
C MET A 97 9.98 -4.56 6.31
N GLN A 98 9.27 -5.27 5.44
CA GLN A 98 8.15 -6.15 5.82
C GLN A 98 8.54 -7.32 6.73
N ILE A 99 9.83 -7.66 6.84
CA ILE A 99 10.33 -8.66 7.80
C ILE A 99 10.17 -8.20 9.25
N MET A 100 9.99 -6.90 9.48
CA MET A 100 9.78 -6.31 10.80
C MET A 100 8.31 -6.02 11.05
N SER A 101 7.86 -6.21 12.29
CA SER A 101 6.51 -5.80 12.67
C SER A 101 6.34 -4.28 12.59
N VAL A 102 5.10 -3.82 12.42
CA VAL A 102 4.78 -2.39 12.39
C VAL A 102 5.28 -1.68 13.66
N SER A 103 5.11 -2.29 14.83
CA SER A 103 5.58 -1.70 16.09
C SER A 103 7.10 -1.57 16.16
N ALA A 104 7.86 -2.56 15.66
CA ALA A 104 9.31 -2.45 15.56
C ALA A 104 9.74 -1.39 14.52
N ALA A 105 9.04 -1.32 13.40
CA ALA A 105 9.34 -0.35 12.34
C ALA A 105 9.04 1.11 12.72
N LEU A 106 8.29 1.36 13.79
CA LEU A 106 8.04 2.69 14.36
C LEU A 106 9.11 3.15 15.35
N ILE A 107 10.09 2.32 15.70
CA ILE A 107 11.18 2.68 16.61
C ILE A 107 12.32 3.32 15.82
N PRO A 108 12.61 4.62 15.99
CA PRO A 108 13.74 5.24 15.31
C PRO A 108 15.06 4.69 15.84
N PHE A 109 16.03 4.49 14.94
CA PHE A 109 17.36 3.92 15.25
C PHE A 109 17.31 2.53 15.89
N LEU A 110 16.36 1.71 15.50
CA LEU A 110 16.15 0.36 16.03
C LEU A 110 17.43 -0.51 15.96
N GLU A 111 18.24 -0.33 14.92
CA GLU A 111 19.50 -1.06 14.71
C GLU A 111 20.55 -0.81 15.79
N HIS A 112 20.40 0.24 16.58
CA HIS A 112 21.28 0.58 17.69
C HIS A 112 20.76 0.10 19.05
N ASP A 113 19.56 -0.48 19.09
CA ASP A 113 18.93 -0.93 20.33
C ASP A 113 19.17 -2.43 20.56
N ASP A 114 19.32 -2.81 21.82
CA ASP A 114 19.29 -4.22 22.23
C ASP A 114 17.88 -4.82 22.00
N ALA A 115 17.83 -6.09 21.60
CA ALA A 115 16.59 -6.79 21.32
C ALA A 115 15.58 -6.75 22.49
N ASN A 116 16.05 -6.86 23.72
CA ASN A 116 15.20 -6.81 24.91
C ASN A 116 14.57 -5.42 25.08
N ARG A 117 15.32 -4.35 24.80
CA ARG A 117 14.82 -2.98 24.87
C ARG A 117 13.87 -2.64 23.73
N ALA A 118 14.12 -3.14 22.53
CA ALA A 118 13.21 -3.03 21.41
C ALA A 118 11.87 -3.72 21.69
N LEU A 119 11.90 -4.91 22.31
CA LEU A 119 10.68 -5.61 22.74
C LEU A 119 9.87 -4.78 23.75
N MET A 120 10.55 -4.24 24.77
CA MET A 120 9.88 -3.37 25.75
C MET A 120 9.28 -2.14 25.10
N GLY A 121 10.01 -1.46 24.20
CA GLY A 121 9.54 -0.30 23.46
C GLY A 121 8.31 -0.61 22.60
N SER A 122 8.32 -1.71 21.86
CA SER A 122 7.18 -2.18 21.06
C SER A 122 5.94 -2.42 21.92
N ASN A 123 6.11 -3.01 23.09
CA ASN A 123 5.01 -3.23 24.03
C ASN A 123 4.47 -1.92 24.61
N MET A 124 5.34 -0.96 24.92
CA MET A 124 4.93 0.35 25.45
C MET A 124 4.18 1.20 24.41
N GLN A 125 4.46 1.08 23.13
CA GLN A 125 3.69 1.77 22.09
C GLN A 125 2.20 1.43 22.14
N ARG A 126 1.84 0.19 22.44
CA ARG A 126 0.45 -0.23 22.59
C ARG A 126 -0.27 0.39 23.79
N GLN A 127 0.49 0.89 24.75
CA GLN A 127 -0.02 1.54 25.98
C GLN A 127 -0.06 3.07 25.86
N ALA A 128 0.22 3.61 24.68
CA ALA A 128 0.26 5.05 24.43
C ALA A 128 -1.12 5.68 24.67
N VAL A 129 -1.12 6.80 25.38
CA VAL A 129 -2.34 7.57 25.67
C VAL A 129 -2.57 8.60 24.56
N PRO A 130 -3.74 8.63 23.93
CA PRO A 130 -4.09 9.67 22.97
C PRO A 130 -4.00 11.05 23.61
N LEU A 131 -3.30 11.97 22.95
CA LEU A 131 -3.12 13.33 23.43
C LEU A 131 -4.23 14.24 22.91
N LEU A 132 -4.64 15.23 23.71
CA LEU A 132 -5.58 16.26 23.28
C LEU A 132 -5.08 17.09 22.09
N ARG A 133 -3.78 17.29 22.03
CA ARG A 133 -3.12 18.00 20.92
C ARG A 133 -1.93 17.19 20.44
N PRO A 134 -2.15 16.21 19.56
CA PRO A 134 -1.06 15.41 19.01
C PRO A 134 -0.16 16.25 18.10
N GLN A 135 1.13 15.95 18.10
CA GLN A 135 2.11 16.58 17.22
C GLN A 135 2.89 15.50 16.49
N ALA A 136 3.35 15.83 15.29
CA ALA A 136 4.24 14.93 14.54
C ALA A 136 5.57 14.77 15.30
N PRO A 137 6.15 13.56 15.32
CA PRO A 137 7.43 13.32 15.93
C PRO A 137 8.54 14.11 15.21
N VAL A 138 9.48 14.66 15.97
CA VAL A 138 10.66 15.37 15.41
C VAL A 138 11.59 14.38 14.70
N VAL A 139 11.73 13.18 15.26
CA VAL A 139 12.48 12.06 14.68
C VAL A 139 11.52 10.91 14.46
N GLY A 140 11.37 10.49 13.22
CA GLY A 140 10.46 9.44 12.81
C GLY A 140 11.15 8.44 11.88
N THR A 141 10.46 7.38 11.54
CA THR A 141 10.91 6.30 10.65
C THR A 141 10.41 6.45 9.21
N GLY A 142 9.47 7.37 8.98
CA GLY A 142 8.87 7.61 7.67
C GLY A 142 7.57 6.85 7.41
N ILE A 143 7.22 5.84 8.21
CA ILE A 143 5.99 5.06 8.04
C ILE A 143 4.82 5.57 8.89
N GLU A 144 5.03 6.58 9.73
CA GLU A 144 4.04 7.06 10.69
C GLU A 144 2.73 7.50 10.03
N SER A 145 2.82 8.25 8.93
CA SER A 145 1.65 8.73 8.19
C SER A 145 0.86 7.58 7.58
N ARG A 146 1.55 6.56 7.05
CA ARG A 146 0.92 5.37 6.48
C ARG A 146 0.22 4.56 7.57
N VAL A 147 0.91 4.31 8.68
CA VAL A 147 0.34 3.59 9.83
C VAL A 147 -0.87 4.30 10.40
N ALA A 148 -0.82 5.63 10.54
CA ALA A 148 -1.95 6.41 11.01
C ALA A 148 -3.18 6.29 10.10
N ARG A 149 -2.97 6.31 8.78
CA ARG A 149 -4.02 6.16 7.78
C ARG A 149 -4.63 4.75 7.80
N ASP A 150 -3.78 3.73 7.76
CA ASP A 150 -4.19 2.33 7.61
C ASP A 150 -4.73 1.73 8.93
N SER A 151 -4.42 2.33 10.08
CA SER A 151 -4.90 1.86 11.39
C SER A 151 -6.41 2.00 11.60
N GLY A 152 -7.10 2.82 10.78
CA GLY A 152 -8.52 3.10 10.94
C GLY A 152 -8.88 3.99 12.14
N GLN A 153 -7.89 4.55 12.85
CA GLN A 153 -8.13 5.52 13.92
C GLN A 153 -8.50 6.90 13.40
N LEU A 154 -8.04 7.24 12.20
CA LEU A 154 -8.38 8.48 11.53
C LEU A 154 -9.61 8.26 10.65
N VAL A 155 -10.62 9.10 10.81
CA VAL A 155 -11.74 9.16 9.88
C VAL A 155 -11.32 10.06 8.72
N LEU A 156 -11.12 9.44 7.55
CA LEU A 156 -10.71 10.14 6.33
C LEU A 156 -11.92 10.31 5.42
N SER A 157 -12.00 11.45 4.75
CA SER A 157 -12.99 11.65 3.69
C SER A 157 -12.54 10.88 2.44
N GLU A 158 -13.41 10.05 1.89
CA GLU A 158 -13.17 9.31 0.64
C GLU A 158 -13.48 10.16 -0.59
N VAL A 159 -14.24 11.25 -0.39
CA VAL A 159 -14.67 12.15 -1.46
C VAL A 159 -14.27 13.60 -1.17
N ALA A 160 -14.07 14.37 -2.23
CA ALA A 160 -13.96 15.81 -2.14
C ALA A 160 -15.36 16.41 -1.97
N GLY A 161 -15.53 17.30 -0.99
CA GLY A 161 -16.85 17.88 -0.72
C GLY A 161 -16.84 18.90 0.41
N VAL A 162 -18.03 19.29 0.85
CA VAL A 162 -18.24 20.25 1.94
C VAL A 162 -18.88 19.54 3.13
N VAL A 163 -18.36 19.77 4.32
CA VAL A 163 -18.95 19.24 5.55
C VAL A 163 -20.25 20.00 5.83
N THR A 164 -21.37 19.30 5.73
CA THR A 164 -22.72 19.89 5.91
C THR A 164 -23.26 19.69 7.31
N SER A 165 -22.88 18.60 7.99
CA SER A 165 -23.31 18.33 9.36
C SER A 165 -22.20 17.70 10.17
N VAL A 166 -22.05 18.15 11.42
CA VAL A 166 -21.11 17.58 12.40
C VAL A 166 -21.83 17.35 13.71
N THR A 167 -21.91 16.12 14.12
CA THR A 167 -22.43 15.72 15.43
C THR A 167 -21.36 14.96 16.21
N GLY A 168 -21.63 14.64 17.45
CA GLY A 168 -20.70 13.82 18.24
C GLY A 168 -20.65 12.33 17.83
N ARG A 169 -21.46 11.89 16.88
CA ARG A 169 -21.54 10.50 16.41
C ARG A 169 -21.24 10.35 14.92
N GLU A 170 -21.47 11.40 14.15
CA GLU A 170 -21.39 11.33 12.69
C GLU A 170 -20.97 12.67 12.09
N ILE A 171 -20.30 12.61 10.99
CA ILE A 171 -19.93 13.73 10.12
C ILE A 171 -20.49 13.44 8.73
N ILE A 172 -21.20 14.39 8.15
CA ILE A 172 -21.75 14.27 6.80
C ILE A 172 -20.96 15.19 5.88
N VAL A 173 -20.45 14.60 4.81
CA VAL A 173 -19.76 15.31 3.71
C VAL A 173 -20.62 15.20 2.47
N THR A 174 -21.04 16.33 1.92
CA THR A 174 -21.78 16.39 0.65
C THR A 174 -20.78 16.66 -0.47
N ASP A 175 -20.74 15.79 -1.47
CA ASP A 175 -19.87 15.92 -2.63
C ASP A 175 -20.37 16.95 -3.66
N GLU A 176 -19.66 17.10 -4.78
CA GLU A 176 -20.01 18.04 -5.85
C GLU A 176 -21.30 17.62 -6.61
N ASP A 177 -21.65 16.33 -6.57
CA ASP A 177 -22.86 15.77 -7.19
C ASP A 177 -24.09 15.90 -6.27
N GLY A 178 -23.91 16.36 -5.03
CA GLY A 178 -24.94 16.54 -4.02
C GLY A 178 -25.28 15.26 -3.24
N GLU A 179 -24.45 14.23 -3.31
CA GLU A 179 -24.61 13.02 -2.51
C GLU A 179 -23.99 13.19 -1.13
N ASP A 180 -24.69 12.67 -0.11
CA ASP A 180 -24.27 12.74 1.29
C ASP A 180 -23.49 11.47 1.70
N HIS A 181 -22.23 11.65 2.08
CA HIS A 181 -21.35 10.61 2.60
C HIS A 181 -21.28 10.67 4.12
N LEU A 182 -21.76 9.62 4.77
CA LEU A 182 -21.82 9.51 6.22
C LEU A 182 -20.56 8.87 6.80
N HIS A 183 -19.85 9.60 7.64
CA HIS A 183 -18.70 9.10 8.40
C HIS A 183 -19.09 8.97 9.88
N SER A 184 -19.12 7.73 10.38
CA SER A 184 -19.40 7.47 11.80
C SER A 184 -18.16 7.68 12.66
N VAL A 185 -18.34 8.34 13.82
CA VAL A 185 -17.27 8.63 14.79
C VAL A 185 -17.50 7.79 16.05
N ILE A 186 -16.49 7.00 16.43
CA ILE A 186 -16.51 6.18 17.64
C ILE A 186 -16.08 7.03 18.83
N LYS A 187 -16.87 7.01 19.90
CA LYS A 187 -16.56 7.71 21.15
C LYS A 187 -16.21 6.73 22.27
N PHE A 188 -15.14 7.02 23.00
CA PHE A 188 -14.78 6.34 24.24
C PHE A 188 -14.63 4.81 24.09
N SER A 189 -14.16 4.35 22.96
CA SER A 189 -13.81 2.95 22.79
C SER A 189 -12.52 2.65 23.54
N ARG A 190 -12.59 1.77 24.54
CA ARG A 190 -11.45 1.38 25.36
C ARG A 190 -10.73 0.18 24.73
N THR A 191 -9.41 0.26 24.66
CA THR A 191 -8.58 -0.87 24.22
C THR A 191 -8.33 -1.85 25.36
N ASN A 192 -7.86 -3.07 25.03
CA ASN A 192 -7.46 -4.09 26.01
C ASN A 192 -6.23 -3.65 26.85
N GLN A 193 -5.47 -2.66 26.38
CA GLN A 193 -4.30 -2.11 27.09
C GLN A 193 -4.65 -0.91 27.97
N GLY A 194 -5.94 -0.58 28.15
CA GLY A 194 -6.40 0.49 29.02
C GLY A 194 -6.30 1.88 28.43
N THR A 195 -6.04 2.01 27.13
CA THR A 195 -6.08 3.28 26.38
C THR A 195 -7.45 3.47 25.75
N CYS A 196 -7.75 4.68 25.27
CA CYS A 196 -9.00 5.03 24.59
C CYS A 196 -8.72 5.55 23.18
N PHE A 197 -9.69 5.34 22.29
CA PHE A 197 -9.76 6.05 21.03
C PHE A 197 -10.33 7.44 21.20
#